data_8b1fb3382092ce842e7ac235fc8bb3ab
#
_entry.id   8b1fb3382092ce842e7ac235fc8bb3ab
#
_cell.length_a   1.000
_cell.length_b   1.000
_cell.length_c   1.000
_cell.angle_alpha   90.00
_cell.angle_beta   90.00
_cell.angle_gamma   90.00
#
_symmetry.space_group_name_H-M   'P 1'
#
loop_
_entity.id
_entity.type
_entity.pdbx_description
1 polymer ?
#
loop_
_entity_poly.entity_id
_entity_poly.type
_entity_poly.pdbx_seq_one_letter_code
_entity_poly.pdbx_strand_id
1 'polypeptide(L)'
;AIVGATGNVGRKTLEVLEQKNLSIDNLYLVASSNSAGKELEFKGKKYTIENLDTYDFSKAKITFFAAGGKISEQYAEKAAKHTIVIDNSSYFRMDPEVPLIVPQVNSKELDNMKKNIIANPNCSTAQLVIALKPLHDIYKIKRIIVSTYQSVSGGGKAPMDELIEQTKLYLENKKICLLYTSDAADEW
;
A
#
# COMPACT_ATOMS: atom_id res chain seq x y z
N ALA A 1 -8.94 -8.56 5.96
CA ALA A 1 -9.42 -7.17 6.00
C ALA A 1 -8.59 -6.28 5.07
N ILE A 2 -9.14 -5.15 4.65
CA ILE A 2 -8.42 -4.11 3.88
C ILE A 2 -8.64 -2.77 4.57
N VAL A 3 -7.59 -2.23 5.19
CA VAL A 3 -7.56 -0.89 5.79
C VAL A 3 -7.20 0.12 4.70
N GLY A 4 -8.01 1.17 4.55
CA GLY A 4 -7.91 2.12 3.45
C GLY A 4 -8.61 1.64 2.17
N ALA A 5 -9.65 0.82 2.31
CA ALA A 5 -10.38 0.21 1.19
C ALA A 5 -10.92 1.21 0.15
N THR A 6 -11.18 2.45 0.54
CA THR A 6 -11.68 3.51 -0.36
C THR A 6 -10.60 4.21 -1.17
N GLY A 7 -9.33 4.07 -0.76
CA GLY A 7 -8.19 4.66 -1.46
C GLY A 7 -7.83 3.93 -2.75
N ASN A 8 -6.94 4.54 -3.56
CA ASN A 8 -6.52 3.97 -4.84
C ASN A 8 -5.92 2.56 -4.68
N VAL A 9 -5.01 2.39 -3.72
CA VAL A 9 -4.35 1.10 -3.47
C VAL A 9 -5.36 0.08 -2.92
N GLY A 10 -6.23 0.47 -1.98
CA GLY A 10 -7.25 -0.41 -1.43
C GLY A 10 -8.23 -0.93 -2.48
N ARG A 11 -8.71 -0.05 -3.37
CA ARG A 11 -9.58 -0.43 -4.51
C ARG A 11 -8.85 -1.36 -5.48
N LYS A 12 -7.58 -1.07 -5.78
CA LYS A 12 -6.78 -1.93 -6.65
C LYS A 12 -6.49 -3.29 -6.01
N THR A 13 -6.32 -3.35 -4.70
CA THR A 13 -6.21 -4.61 -3.96
C THR A 13 -7.48 -5.45 -4.11
N LEU A 14 -8.66 -4.85 -3.98
CA LEU A 14 -9.93 -5.55 -4.21
C LEU A 14 -10.01 -6.11 -5.63
N GLU A 15 -9.73 -5.29 -6.64
CA GLU A 15 -9.73 -5.71 -8.04
C GLU A 15 -8.80 -6.90 -8.28
N VAL A 16 -7.57 -6.84 -7.75
CA VAL A 16 -6.60 -7.94 -7.90
C VAL A 16 -7.05 -9.21 -7.18
N LEU A 17 -7.63 -9.10 -5.97
CA LEU A 17 -8.19 -10.25 -5.26
C LEU A 17 -9.33 -10.91 -6.04
N GLU A 18 -10.16 -10.12 -6.72
CA GLU A 18 -11.22 -10.61 -7.59
C GLU A 18 -10.65 -11.36 -8.80
N GLN A 19 -9.68 -10.75 -9.50
CA GLN A 19 -9.02 -11.36 -10.66
C GLN A 19 -8.28 -12.66 -10.32
N LYS A 20 -7.67 -12.75 -9.14
CA LYS A 20 -6.96 -13.95 -8.68
C LYS A 20 -7.87 -15.10 -8.27
N ASN A 21 -9.17 -14.88 -8.24
CA ASN A 21 -10.18 -15.88 -7.88
C ASN A 21 -9.87 -16.66 -6.57
N LEU A 22 -9.32 -15.96 -5.60
CA LEU A 22 -9.01 -16.55 -4.29
C LEU A 22 -10.32 -16.89 -3.55
N SER A 23 -10.32 -18.01 -2.84
CA SER A 23 -11.39 -18.31 -1.88
C SER A 23 -11.24 -17.42 -0.66
N ILE A 24 -12.19 -16.52 -0.48
CA ILE A 24 -12.25 -15.59 0.65
C ILE A 24 -13.57 -15.85 1.38
N ASP A 25 -13.48 -16.40 2.59
CA ASP A 25 -14.66 -16.72 3.39
C ASP A 25 -15.32 -15.44 3.89
N ASN A 26 -14.53 -14.51 4.42
CA ASN A 26 -15.00 -13.22 4.95
C ASN A 26 -14.11 -12.09 4.45
N LEU A 27 -14.72 -10.99 4.01
CA LEU A 27 -14.05 -9.77 3.59
C LEU A 27 -14.55 -8.61 4.45
N TYR A 28 -13.62 -7.88 5.06
CA TYR A 28 -13.88 -6.69 5.84
C TYR A 28 -13.21 -5.50 5.18
N LEU A 29 -14.00 -4.47 4.86
CA LEU A 29 -13.53 -3.22 4.28
C LEU A 29 -13.50 -2.17 5.36
N VAL A 30 -12.32 -1.62 5.62
CA VAL A 30 -12.10 -0.72 6.75
C VAL A 30 -11.54 0.61 6.24
N ALA A 31 -12.09 1.72 6.72
CA ALA A 31 -11.60 3.05 6.39
C ALA A 31 -11.86 4.03 7.54
N SER A 32 -11.50 5.31 7.34
CA SER A 32 -11.78 6.37 8.31
C SER A 32 -13.29 6.59 8.51
N SER A 33 -13.65 7.27 9.60
CA SER A 33 -15.03 7.67 9.93
C SER A 33 -15.76 8.37 8.76
N ASN A 34 -15.04 9.15 7.93
CA ASN A 34 -15.61 9.83 6.76
C ASN A 34 -16.12 8.89 5.66
N SER A 35 -15.65 7.66 5.65
CA SER A 35 -16.01 6.63 4.67
C SER A 35 -16.82 5.49 5.27
N ALA A 36 -16.88 5.39 6.58
CA ALA A 36 -17.68 4.38 7.29
C ALA A 36 -19.15 4.47 6.90
N GLY A 37 -19.82 3.33 6.78
CA GLY A 37 -21.20 3.21 6.34
C GLY A 37 -21.43 3.28 4.82
N LYS A 38 -20.43 3.67 4.01
CA LYS A 38 -20.50 3.56 2.56
C LYS A 38 -20.33 2.11 2.13
N GLU A 39 -20.74 1.81 0.90
CA GLU A 39 -20.62 0.47 0.34
C GLU A 39 -19.58 0.42 -0.78
N LEU A 40 -18.88 -0.70 -0.89
CA LEU A 40 -18.09 -1.09 -2.06
C LEU A 40 -18.55 -2.46 -2.53
N GLU A 41 -18.47 -2.66 -3.83
CA GLU A 41 -18.80 -3.94 -4.45
C GLU A 41 -17.55 -4.82 -4.58
N PHE A 42 -17.70 -6.12 -4.31
CA PHE A 42 -16.70 -7.15 -4.55
C PHE A 42 -17.39 -8.46 -4.96
N LYS A 43 -17.03 -9.01 -6.11
CA LYS A 43 -17.64 -10.23 -6.69
C LYS A 43 -19.18 -10.15 -6.74
N GLY A 44 -19.73 -9.00 -7.13
CA GLY A 44 -21.18 -8.78 -7.24
C GLY A 44 -21.92 -8.64 -5.92
N LYS A 45 -21.22 -8.61 -4.76
CA LYS A 45 -21.79 -8.38 -3.44
C LYS A 45 -21.37 -7.04 -2.88
N LYS A 46 -22.28 -6.36 -2.19
CA LYS A 46 -22.00 -5.11 -1.48
C LYS A 46 -21.47 -5.37 -0.09
N TYR A 47 -20.42 -4.68 0.27
CA TYR A 47 -19.77 -4.73 1.57
C TYR A 47 -19.78 -3.33 2.18
N THR A 48 -20.32 -3.23 3.39
CA THR A 48 -20.32 -1.97 4.14
C THR A 48 -18.94 -1.71 4.73
N ILE A 49 -18.48 -0.49 4.63
CA ILE A 49 -17.18 -0.06 5.17
C ILE A 49 -17.30 0.15 6.68
N GLU A 50 -16.46 -0.55 7.45
CA GLU A 50 -16.36 -0.39 8.90
C GLU A 50 -15.41 0.76 9.26
N ASN A 51 -15.65 1.41 10.41
CA ASN A 51 -14.79 2.46 10.93
C ASN A 51 -13.51 1.85 11.52
N LEU A 52 -12.34 2.33 11.09
CA LEU A 52 -11.04 1.88 11.56
C LEU A 52 -10.84 2.05 13.08
N ASP A 53 -11.35 3.14 13.65
CA ASP A 53 -11.18 3.45 15.06
C ASP A 53 -11.84 2.41 16.00
N THR A 54 -12.87 1.74 15.52
CA THR A 54 -13.64 0.74 16.28
C THR A 54 -13.53 -0.66 15.72
N TYR A 55 -12.74 -0.87 14.65
CA TYR A 55 -12.64 -2.18 14.01
C TYR A 55 -11.88 -3.18 14.88
N ASP A 56 -12.47 -4.36 15.03
CA ASP A 56 -11.84 -5.50 15.72
C ASP A 56 -11.02 -6.35 14.75
N PHE A 57 -9.70 -6.23 14.84
CA PHE A 57 -8.76 -6.95 13.99
C PHE A 57 -8.74 -8.48 14.20
N SER A 58 -9.32 -8.99 15.30
CA SER A 58 -9.41 -10.43 15.53
C SER A 58 -10.32 -11.16 14.55
N LYS A 59 -11.20 -10.43 13.85
CA LYS A 59 -12.10 -10.97 12.83
C LYS A 59 -11.38 -11.47 11.57
N ALA A 60 -10.17 -10.97 11.29
CA ALA A 60 -9.45 -11.26 10.06
C ALA A 60 -8.14 -12.00 10.31
N LYS A 61 -7.84 -13.01 9.50
CA LYS A 61 -6.55 -13.70 9.54
C LYS A 61 -5.43 -12.89 8.87
N ILE A 62 -5.77 -12.12 7.84
CA ILE A 62 -4.84 -11.27 7.09
C ILE A 62 -5.46 -9.88 6.95
N THR A 63 -4.66 -8.85 7.18
CA THR A 63 -5.08 -7.45 7.02
C THR A 63 -4.09 -6.70 6.12
N PHE A 64 -4.59 -6.19 5.01
CA PHE A 64 -3.84 -5.28 4.14
C PHE A 64 -3.96 -3.85 4.64
N PHE A 65 -2.83 -3.17 4.82
CA PHE A 65 -2.77 -1.75 5.12
C PHE A 65 -2.45 -0.96 3.85
N ALA A 66 -3.40 -0.13 3.41
CA ALA A 66 -3.35 0.68 2.19
C ALA A 66 -3.75 2.14 2.45
N ALA A 67 -3.52 2.65 3.66
CA ALA A 67 -3.99 3.96 4.12
C ALA A 67 -2.85 4.96 4.41
N GLY A 68 -1.60 4.62 4.04
CA GLY A 68 -0.42 5.46 4.23
C GLY A 68 0.28 5.29 5.59
N GLY A 69 1.50 5.86 5.70
CA GLY A 69 2.41 5.64 6.82
C GLY A 69 1.84 6.00 8.18
N LYS A 70 1.15 7.14 8.32
CA LYS A 70 0.55 7.57 9.59
C LYS A 70 -0.48 6.57 10.14
N ILE A 71 -1.26 5.95 9.27
CA ILE A 71 -2.24 4.93 9.69
C ILE A 71 -1.53 3.64 10.06
N SER A 72 -0.51 3.24 9.31
CA SER A 72 0.30 2.06 9.65
C SER A 72 1.02 2.24 10.99
N GLU A 73 1.63 3.39 11.24
CA GLU A 73 2.22 3.75 12.54
C GLU A 73 1.26 3.57 13.71
N GLN A 74 0.03 4.05 13.54
CA GLN A 74 -0.95 4.09 14.63
C GLN A 74 -1.62 2.74 14.89
N TYR A 75 -1.84 1.93 13.86
CA TYR A 75 -2.72 0.76 13.94
C TYR A 75 -2.06 -0.57 13.60
N ALA A 76 -0.97 -0.61 12.82
CA ALA A 76 -0.46 -1.88 12.31
C ALA A 76 0.07 -2.79 13.43
N GLU A 77 0.78 -2.27 14.42
CA GLU A 77 1.24 -3.08 15.57
C GLU A 77 0.09 -3.57 16.45
N LYS A 78 -0.98 -2.79 16.58
CA LYS A 78 -2.19 -3.22 17.28
C LYS A 78 -2.87 -4.36 16.53
N ALA A 79 -2.99 -4.23 15.20
CA ALA A 79 -3.54 -5.26 14.33
C ALA A 79 -2.70 -6.55 14.37
N ALA A 80 -1.38 -6.42 14.34
CA ALA A 80 -0.44 -7.54 14.33
C ALA A 80 -0.51 -8.46 15.56
N LYS A 81 -1.15 -8.02 16.64
CA LYS A 81 -1.45 -8.88 17.80
C LYS A 81 -2.51 -9.94 17.49
N HIS A 82 -3.31 -9.74 16.46
CA HIS A 82 -4.48 -10.57 16.13
C HIS A 82 -4.47 -11.12 14.71
N THR A 83 -3.77 -10.48 13.78
CA THR A 83 -3.79 -10.79 12.35
C THR A 83 -2.39 -10.66 11.76
N ILE A 84 -2.14 -11.27 10.60
CA ILE A 84 -0.95 -10.98 9.81
C ILE A 84 -1.22 -9.68 9.03
N VAL A 85 -0.38 -8.68 9.24
CA VAL A 85 -0.44 -7.40 8.55
C VAL A 85 0.43 -7.42 7.31
N ILE A 86 -0.10 -7.02 6.16
CA ILE A 86 0.66 -6.74 4.95
C ILE A 86 0.57 -5.23 4.71
N ASP A 87 1.68 -4.53 4.97
CA ASP A 87 1.72 -3.07 4.93
C ASP A 87 2.29 -2.54 3.61
N ASN A 88 1.51 -1.76 2.88
CA ASN A 88 1.93 -1.09 1.65
C ASN A 88 2.53 0.30 1.89
N SER A 89 2.56 0.77 3.13
CA SER A 89 3.15 2.08 3.46
C SER A 89 4.68 2.01 3.50
N SER A 90 5.32 3.17 3.64
CA SER A 90 6.77 3.27 3.85
C SER A 90 7.19 3.01 5.30
N TYR A 91 6.26 3.06 6.26
CA TYR A 91 6.57 3.15 7.68
C TYR A 91 7.47 2.03 8.22
N PHE A 92 7.17 0.77 7.87
CA PHE A 92 7.93 -0.39 8.37
C PHE A 92 9.07 -0.85 7.46
N ARG A 93 9.30 -0.20 6.31
CA ARG A 93 10.30 -0.68 5.34
C ARG A 93 11.72 -0.72 5.87
N MET A 94 12.05 0.16 6.83
CA MET A 94 13.38 0.25 7.44
C MET A 94 13.44 -0.35 8.85
N ASP A 95 12.35 -0.96 9.34
CA ASP A 95 12.33 -1.65 10.62
C ASP A 95 13.07 -3.01 10.49
N PRO A 96 14.19 -3.22 11.22
CA PRO A 96 15.00 -4.46 11.12
C PRO A 96 14.26 -5.72 11.61
N GLU A 97 13.14 -5.57 12.30
CA GLU A 97 12.32 -6.68 12.78
C GLU A 97 11.15 -7.00 11.85
N VAL A 98 10.93 -6.18 10.81
CA VAL A 98 9.85 -6.36 9.83
C VAL A 98 10.46 -6.73 8.48
N PRO A 99 10.16 -7.90 7.93
CA PRO A 99 10.69 -8.29 6.64
C PRO A 99 10.10 -7.45 5.51
N LEU A 100 10.98 -6.88 4.68
CA LEU A 100 10.62 -6.20 3.44
C LEU A 100 10.57 -7.23 2.31
N ILE A 101 9.37 -7.55 1.81
CA ILE A 101 9.16 -8.74 0.97
C ILE A 101 8.76 -8.40 -0.46
N VAL A 102 9.48 -8.99 -1.40
CA VAL A 102 9.04 -9.23 -2.77
C VAL A 102 9.01 -10.75 -2.97
N PRO A 103 7.87 -11.40 -3.06
CA PRO A 103 7.76 -12.87 -2.98
C PRO A 103 8.65 -13.62 -3.97
N GLN A 104 8.82 -13.10 -5.20
CA GLN A 104 9.66 -13.70 -6.23
C GLN A 104 11.17 -13.55 -5.96
N VAL A 105 11.55 -12.72 -4.99
CA VAL A 105 12.95 -12.38 -4.70
C VAL A 105 13.41 -13.01 -3.39
N ASN A 106 12.62 -12.85 -2.32
CA ASN A 106 13.06 -13.17 -0.97
C ASN A 106 11.95 -13.76 -0.06
N SER A 107 11.01 -14.52 -0.62
CA SER A 107 9.92 -15.14 0.17
C SER A 107 10.37 -15.94 1.38
N LYS A 108 11.60 -16.50 1.37
CA LYS A 108 12.17 -17.26 2.49
C LYS A 108 12.34 -16.44 3.77
N GLU A 109 12.43 -15.12 3.67
CA GLU A 109 12.49 -14.23 4.84
C GLU A 109 11.20 -14.28 5.68
N LEU A 110 10.10 -14.74 5.10
CA LEU A 110 8.85 -14.94 5.83
C LEU A 110 8.93 -16.04 6.89
N ASP A 111 9.86 -17.01 6.74
CA ASP A 111 10.04 -18.09 7.69
C ASP A 111 10.63 -17.60 9.03
N ASN A 112 11.25 -16.41 9.03
CA ASN A 112 11.94 -15.82 10.18
C ASN A 112 11.25 -14.55 10.73
N MET A 113 9.96 -14.39 10.49
CA MET A 113 9.21 -13.22 10.96
C MET A 113 9.25 -13.10 12.49
N LYS A 114 9.67 -11.95 12.98
CA LYS A 114 9.63 -11.60 14.41
C LYS A 114 8.32 -10.91 14.81
N LYS A 115 7.77 -10.10 13.93
CA LYS A 115 6.48 -9.45 14.08
C LYS A 115 5.52 -10.02 13.04
N ASN A 116 4.21 -10.02 13.32
CA ASN A 116 3.19 -10.40 12.34
C ASN A 116 2.93 -9.26 11.33
N ILE A 117 4.00 -8.58 10.91
CA ILE A 117 3.96 -7.48 9.93
C ILE A 117 4.90 -7.83 8.80
N ILE A 118 4.43 -7.66 7.58
CA ILE A 118 5.18 -7.82 6.33
C ILE A 118 5.15 -6.45 5.64
N ALA A 119 6.31 -5.85 5.43
CA ALA A 119 6.40 -4.62 4.66
C ALA A 119 6.48 -4.92 3.15
N ASN A 120 5.73 -4.16 2.37
CA ASN A 120 5.78 -4.19 0.92
C ASN A 120 6.64 -3.02 0.42
N PRO A 121 7.60 -3.21 -0.49
CA PRO A 121 8.47 -2.14 -0.97
C PRO A 121 7.72 -1.13 -1.84
N ASN A 122 8.40 -0.05 -2.19
CA ASN A 122 7.91 0.88 -3.21
C ASN A 122 7.62 0.14 -4.52
N CYS A 123 6.59 0.59 -5.25
CA CYS A 123 6.12 -0.07 -6.47
C CYS A 123 7.21 -0.17 -7.56
N SER A 124 8.02 0.86 -7.75
CA SER A 124 9.14 0.83 -8.70
C SER A 124 10.25 -0.12 -8.24
N THR A 125 10.53 -0.18 -6.93
CA THR A 125 11.51 -1.12 -6.36
C THR A 125 11.08 -2.56 -6.60
N ALA A 126 9.80 -2.90 -6.34
CA ALA A 126 9.30 -4.27 -6.54
C ALA A 126 9.51 -4.74 -7.99
N GLN A 127 9.18 -3.89 -8.97
CA GLN A 127 9.37 -4.20 -10.40
C GLN A 127 10.84 -4.38 -10.75
N LEU A 128 11.70 -3.47 -10.27
CA LEU A 128 13.13 -3.48 -10.55
C LEU A 128 13.80 -4.75 -10.00
N VAL A 129 13.56 -5.10 -8.74
CA VAL A 129 14.23 -6.24 -8.12
C VAL A 129 13.77 -7.58 -8.69
N ILE A 130 12.52 -7.69 -9.14
CA ILE A 130 12.04 -8.88 -9.85
C ILE A 130 12.83 -9.08 -11.16
N ALA A 131 13.02 -7.99 -11.94
CA ALA A 131 13.78 -8.04 -13.18
C ALA A 131 15.26 -8.33 -12.95
N LEU A 132 15.85 -7.77 -11.87
CA LEU A 132 17.26 -7.92 -11.57
C LEU A 132 17.62 -9.24 -10.87
N LYS A 133 16.66 -9.89 -10.21
CA LYS A 133 16.92 -11.12 -9.43
C LYS A 133 17.61 -12.21 -10.23
N PRO A 134 17.15 -12.61 -11.43
CA PRO A 134 17.83 -13.63 -12.24
C PRO A 134 19.27 -13.23 -12.60
N LEU A 135 19.49 -11.97 -12.92
CA LEU A 135 20.83 -11.45 -13.23
C LEU A 135 21.72 -11.45 -12.00
N HIS A 136 21.19 -11.05 -10.85
CA HIS A 136 21.93 -11.07 -9.59
C HIS A 136 22.34 -12.47 -9.19
N ASP A 137 21.49 -13.46 -9.39
CA ASP A 137 21.76 -14.86 -9.02
C ASP A 137 22.98 -15.41 -9.79
N ILE A 138 23.15 -15.02 -11.04
CA ILE A 138 24.23 -15.47 -11.92
C ILE A 138 25.48 -14.60 -11.74
N TYR A 139 25.33 -13.28 -11.87
CA TYR A 139 26.46 -12.33 -12.02
C TYR A 139 26.82 -11.57 -10.75
N LYS A 140 26.03 -11.67 -9.67
CA LYS A 140 26.27 -11.00 -8.37
C LYS A 140 26.43 -9.48 -8.55
N ILE A 141 25.35 -8.81 -8.93
CA ILE A 141 25.30 -7.36 -9.11
C ILE A 141 25.91 -6.66 -7.89
N LYS A 142 26.89 -5.80 -8.10
CA LYS A 142 27.60 -5.06 -7.05
C LYS A 142 27.07 -3.63 -6.86
N ARG A 143 26.52 -3.04 -7.91
CA ARG A 143 26.01 -1.66 -7.88
C ARG A 143 24.89 -1.49 -8.90
N ILE A 144 23.88 -0.74 -8.49
CA ILE A 144 22.76 -0.32 -9.33
C ILE A 144 22.76 1.22 -9.33
N ILE A 145 22.67 1.82 -10.51
CA ILE A 145 22.39 3.24 -10.70
C ILE A 145 21.06 3.31 -11.41
N VAL A 146 20.09 3.97 -10.80
CA VAL A 146 18.71 4.00 -11.29
C VAL A 146 18.15 5.42 -11.22
N SER A 147 17.38 5.81 -12.25
CA SER A 147 16.54 6.99 -12.25
C SER A 147 15.11 6.54 -12.55
N THR A 148 14.15 7.04 -11.79
CA THR A 148 12.76 6.62 -11.91
C THR A 148 11.84 7.81 -12.19
N TYR A 149 10.78 7.54 -12.95
CA TYR A 149 9.64 8.42 -13.10
C TYR A 149 8.42 7.72 -12.52
N GLN A 150 7.77 8.34 -11.55
CA GLN A 150 6.60 7.76 -10.91
C GLN A 150 5.35 8.57 -11.23
N SER A 151 4.24 7.86 -11.42
CA SER A 151 2.94 8.51 -11.61
C SER A 151 2.53 9.25 -10.33
N VAL A 152 1.94 10.42 -10.49
CA VAL A 152 1.34 11.20 -9.39
C VAL A 152 0.30 10.41 -8.57
N SER A 153 -0.34 9.41 -9.19
CA SER A 153 -1.29 8.52 -8.53
C SER A 153 -0.65 7.70 -7.40
N GLY A 154 0.68 7.49 -7.43
CA GLY A 154 1.42 6.85 -6.35
C GLY A 154 1.37 7.61 -5.03
N GLY A 155 1.24 8.95 -5.07
CA GLY A 155 1.03 9.79 -3.90
C GLY A 155 -0.42 9.80 -3.36
N GLY A 156 -1.34 9.10 -4.03
CA GLY A 156 -2.73 9.02 -3.61
C GLY A 156 -3.64 10.07 -4.25
N LYS A 157 -4.81 10.30 -3.63
CA LYS A 157 -5.86 11.15 -4.21
C LYS A 157 -5.46 12.63 -4.25
N ALA A 158 -4.90 13.15 -3.16
CA ALA A 158 -4.61 14.58 -3.05
C ALA A 158 -3.64 15.11 -4.13
N PRO A 159 -2.48 14.46 -4.41
CA PRO A 159 -1.63 14.87 -5.53
C PRO A 159 -2.29 14.72 -6.91
N MET A 160 -3.19 13.76 -7.09
CA MET A 160 -3.96 13.64 -8.34
C MET A 160 -4.92 14.81 -8.54
N ASP A 161 -5.65 15.17 -7.49
CA ASP A 161 -6.58 16.31 -7.51
C ASP A 161 -5.80 17.61 -7.75
N GLU A 162 -4.65 17.78 -7.11
CA GLU A 162 -3.73 18.91 -7.30
C GLU A 162 -3.26 19.03 -8.77
N LEU A 163 -2.82 17.92 -9.38
CA LEU A 163 -2.40 17.91 -10.78
C LEU A 163 -3.54 18.38 -11.69
N ILE A 164 -4.76 17.90 -11.46
CA ILE A 164 -5.93 18.30 -12.26
C ILE A 164 -6.23 19.79 -12.09
N GLU A 165 -6.19 20.29 -10.86
CA GLU A 165 -6.47 21.68 -10.55
C GLU A 165 -5.40 22.62 -11.15
N GLN A 166 -4.14 22.31 -10.95
CA GLN A 166 -3.02 23.09 -11.53
C GLN A 166 -3.06 23.09 -13.05
N THR A 167 -3.40 21.96 -13.67
CA THR A 167 -3.56 21.90 -15.13
C THR A 167 -4.66 22.83 -15.62
N LYS A 168 -5.80 22.89 -14.92
CA LYS A 168 -6.88 23.84 -15.25
C LYS A 168 -6.42 25.29 -15.11
N LEU A 169 -5.76 25.64 -14.00
CA LEU A 169 -5.24 26.98 -13.77
C LEU A 169 -4.22 27.39 -14.84
N TYR A 170 -3.35 26.45 -15.26
CA TYR A 170 -2.39 26.67 -16.33
C TYR A 170 -3.09 27.00 -17.67
N LEU A 171 -4.09 26.22 -18.04
CA LEU A 171 -4.86 26.44 -19.27
C LEU A 171 -5.65 27.76 -19.26
N GLU A 172 -6.01 28.24 -18.06
CA GLU A 172 -6.70 29.53 -17.86
C GLU A 172 -5.72 30.74 -17.73
N ASN A 173 -4.40 30.49 -17.89
CA ASN A 173 -3.34 31.50 -17.69
C ASN A 173 -3.36 32.13 -16.28
N LYS A 174 -3.81 31.38 -15.28
CA LYS A 174 -3.78 31.77 -13.87
C LYS A 174 -2.48 31.39 -13.21
N LYS A 175 -2.13 32.07 -12.12
CA LYS A 175 -0.92 31.74 -11.34
C LYS A 175 -1.08 30.37 -10.69
N ILE A 176 -0.11 29.49 -10.93
CA ILE A 176 -0.01 28.19 -10.31
C ILE A 176 0.78 28.34 -9.01
N CYS A 177 0.26 27.84 -7.90
CA CYS A 177 1.00 27.65 -6.66
C CYS A 177 1.32 26.16 -6.56
N LEU A 178 2.59 25.81 -6.64
CA LEU A 178 3.04 24.43 -6.39
C LEU A 178 2.96 24.19 -4.88
N LEU A 179 2.09 23.28 -4.47
CA LEU A 179 2.21 22.68 -3.15
C LEU A 179 3.44 21.78 -3.20
N TYR A 180 4.40 22.07 -2.33
CA TYR A 180 5.56 21.22 -2.20
C TYR A 180 5.09 19.90 -1.58
N THR A 181 4.92 18.88 -2.40
CA THR A 181 4.81 17.52 -1.92
C THR A 181 6.23 17.03 -1.68
N SER A 182 6.51 16.50 -0.50
CA SER A 182 7.79 15.88 -0.19
C SER A 182 8.21 14.99 -1.36
N ASP A 183 9.43 15.18 -1.83
CA ASP A 183 10.01 14.33 -2.85
C ASP A 183 9.95 12.88 -2.34
N ALA A 184 9.32 12.01 -3.10
CA ALA A 184 9.26 10.59 -2.73
C ALA A 184 10.66 9.95 -2.64
N ALA A 185 11.71 10.64 -3.10
CA ALA A 185 13.11 10.30 -2.94
C ALA A 185 13.66 10.66 -1.55
N ASP A 186 13.03 11.58 -0.82
CA ASP A 186 13.47 12.02 0.51
C ASP A 186 12.88 11.16 1.66
N GLU A 187 12.10 10.13 1.34
CA GLU A 187 11.55 9.17 2.31
C GLU A 187 12.48 7.96 2.58
N TRP A 188 13.82 8.15 2.41
CA TRP A 188 14.84 7.11 2.64
C TRP A 188 15.80 7.45 3.76
#